data_92741786ed4a82d81a91835d946c09c6
#
_entry.id   92741786ed4a82d81a91835d946c09c6
#
_cell.length_a   1.000
_cell.length_b   1.000
_cell.length_c   1.000
_cell.angle_alpha   90.00
_cell.angle_beta   90.00
_cell.angle_gamma   90.00
#
_symmetry.space_group_name_H-M   'P 1'
#
loop_
_entity.id
_entity.type
_entity.pdbx_description
1 polymer ?
#
loop_
_entity_poly.entity_id
_entity_poly.type
_entity_poly.pdbx_seq_one_letter_code
_entity_poly.pdbx_strand_id
1 'polypeptide(L)'
;AFDCGILYDEKKKLLLNFIEFIKKNNDNFKSQLYQDLFASFIVNENFNKTFFEFGATNGLDLSNTFLLENEFSWSGALAEPDPQWLNQLKKNRPKSKIISKCIWKNSYEKLNFFSSEVGVLSTLENYKFSDSESMPANTRTRVKSGKIIEVETISLNQVIEEEFDDKSPTYISIDTEGSEFEILNSFDFSKYHPAIFTIEHNFTKLQDKIDKLMLDNNYIRVFRKLTSFDGWYISLKALDKLG
;
A
#
# COMPACT_ATOMS: atom_id res chain seq x y z
N ALA A 1 -3.63 15.52 26.46
CA ALA A 1 -2.18 15.56 26.22
C ALA A 1 -1.64 14.17 26.54
N PHE A 2 -1.42 13.35 25.49
CA PHE A 2 -0.69 12.09 25.64
C PHE A 2 0.77 12.43 25.94
N ASP A 3 1.30 11.82 26.99
CA ASP A 3 2.67 12.07 27.46
C ASP A 3 3.67 11.68 26.35
N CYS A 4 4.28 12.71 25.76
CA CYS A 4 5.15 12.57 24.60
C CYS A 4 6.38 11.66 24.85
N GLY A 5 6.74 11.43 26.11
CA GLY A 5 7.85 10.57 26.53
C GLY A 5 7.54 9.10 26.43
N ILE A 6 6.36 8.66 26.90
CA ILE A 6 5.93 7.25 26.84
C ILE A 6 5.82 6.79 25.39
N LEU A 7 5.22 7.61 24.53
CA LEU A 7 5.08 7.30 23.10
C LEU A 7 6.44 7.19 22.38
N TYR A 8 7.46 7.92 22.81
CA TYR A 8 8.80 7.88 22.23
C TYR A 8 9.53 6.56 22.58
N ASP A 9 9.48 6.15 23.83
CA ASP A 9 10.14 4.93 24.31
C ASP A 9 9.46 3.66 23.74
N GLU A 10 8.15 3.66 23.65
CA GLU A 10 7.37 2.58 23.02
C GLU A 10 7.71 2.45 21.52
N LYS A 11 7.78 3.55 20.78
CA LYS A 11 8.20 3.54 19.37
C LYS A 11 9.64 3.05 19.19
N LYS A 12 10.54 3.40 20.10
CA LYS A 12 11.93 2.93 20.08
C LYS A 12 12.01 1.43 20.33
N LYS A 13 11.27 0.92 21.33
CA LYS A 13 11.19 -0.51 21.64
C LYS A 13 10.60 -1.29 20.45
N LEU A 14 9.52 -0.79 19.87
CA LEU A 14 8.88 -1.37 18.68
C LEU A 14 9.88 -1.47 17.51
N LEU A 15 10.67 -0.41 17.27
CA LEU A 15 11.69 -0.38 16.24
C LEU A 15 12.78 -1.44 16.45
N LEU A 16 13.30 -1.57 17.67
CA LEU A 16 14.32 -2.56 17.98
C LEU A 16 13.80 -3.99 17.79
N ASN A 17 12.59 -4.26 18.24
CA ASN A 17 11.93 -5.55 18.05
C ASN A 17 11.72 -5.85 16.55
N PHE A 18 11.34 -4.85 15.76
CA PHE A 18 11.19 -5.00 14.31
C PHE A 18 12.53 -5.30 13.62
N ILE A 19 13.60 -4.63 14.01
CA ILE A 19 14.95 -4.92 13.47
C ILE A 19 15.37 -6.36 13.78
N GLU A 20 15.11 -6.85 14.99
CA GLU A 20 15.36 -8.25 15.36
C GLU A 20 14.48 -9.21 14.55
N PHE A 21 13.22 -8.86 14.30
CA PHE A 21 12.33 -9.64 13.46
C PHE A 21 12.83 -9.74 12.02
N ILE A 22 13.26 -8.62 11.41
CA ILE A 22 13.90 -8.62 10.09
C ILE A 22 15.08 -9.57 10.04
N LYS A 23 16.01 -9.48 10.99
CA LYS A 23 17.21 -10.35 11.03
C LYS A 23 16.88 -11.83 11.02
N LYS A 24 15.73 -12.22 11.56
CA LYS A 24 15.30 -13.63 11.64
C LYS A 24 14.52 -14.08 10.42
N ASN A 25 13.95 -13.17 9.63
CA ASN A 25 12.97 -13.47 8.59
C ASN A 25 13.30 -12.83 7.22
N ASN A 26 14.53 -12.38 6.98
CA ASN A 26 14.90 -11.63 5.77
C ASN A 26 15.22 -12.48 4.54
N ASP A 27 14.97 -13.79 4.55
CA ASP A 27 15.41 -14.68 3.46
C ASP A 27 14.34 -14.60 2.43
N ASN A 28 13.53 -14.20 1.95
CA ASN A 28 12.59 -14.32 0.82
C ASN A 28 11.67 -13.10 0.61
N PHE A 29 11.92 -11.97 1.30
CA PHE A 29 11.13 -10.77 1.06
C PHE A 29 11.25 -10.27 -0.40
N LYS A 30 10.20 -9.65 -0.89
CA LYS A 30 10.13 -9.07 -2.25
C LYS A 30 9.91 -7.57 -2.23
N SER A 31 9.39 -7.05 -1.14
CA SER A 31 9.13 -5.63 -0.96
C SER A 31 10.40 -4.78 -0.95
N GLN A 32 10.31 -3.52 -1.35
CA GLN A 32 11.47 -2.62 -1.45
C GLN A 32 12.04 -2.20 -0.09
N LEU A 33 11.17 -2.08 0.93
CA LEU A 33 11.50 -1.52 2.24
C LEU A 33 11.08 -2.41 3.42
N TYR A 34 10.84 -3.72 3.18
CA TYR A 34 10.34 -4.67 4.18
C TYR A 34 8.89 -4.43 4.61
N GLN A 35 8.02 -3.92 3.72
CA GLN A 35 6.61 -3.69 4.01
C GLN A 35 5.87 -4.99 4.38
N ASP A 36 6.18 -6.08 3.68
CA ASP A 36 5.69 -7.43 3.97
C ASP A 36 6.11 -7.92 5.36
N LEU A 37 7.39 -7.76 5.72
CA LEU A 37 7.87 -8.12 7.06
C LEU A 37 7.27 -7.22 8.14
N PHE A 38 7.06 -5.94 7.85
CA PHE A 38 6.39 -5.03 8.76
C PHE A 38 4.95 -5.47 9.06
N ALA A 39 4.18 -5.78 8.01
CA ALA A 39 2.81 -6.27 8.18
C ALA A 39 2.77 -7.56 9.01
N SER A 40 3.67 -8.52 8.71
CA SER A 40 3.78 -9.77 9.46
C SER A 40 4.23 -9.57 10.92
N PHE A 41 5.09 -8.58 11.17
CA PHE A 41 5.56 -8.25 12.52
C PHE A 41 4.46 -7.65 13.41
N ILE A 42 3.60 -6.80 12.83
CA ILE A 42 2.50 -6.16 13.57
C ILE A 42 1.34 -7.11 13.80
N VAL A 43 1.07 -8.01 12.85
CA VAL A 43 -0.09 -8.89 12.88
C VAL A 43 0.22 -10.17 13.67
N ASN A 44 -0.37 -10.29 14.84
CA ASN A 44 -0.35 -11.49 15.67
C ASN A 44 -1.63 -12.33 15.49
N GLU A 45 -1.84 -13.32 16.33
CA GLU A 45 -3.00 -14.22 16.31
C GLU A 45 -4.37 -13.55 16.54
N ASN A 46 -4.38 -12.31 17.04
CA ASN A 46 -5.60 -11.53 17.27
C ASN A 46 -6.15 -10.84 16.00
N PHE A 47 -5.51 -11.03 14.86
CA PHE A 47 -5.89 -10.45 13.59
C PHE A 47 -6.18 -11.52 12.54
N ASN A 48 -7.11 -11.23 11.64
CA ASN A 48 -7.23 -11.98 10.41
C ASN A 48 -6.02 -11.68 9.52
N LYS A 49 -5.46 -12.69 8.91
CA LYS A 49 -4.31 -12.56 7.99
C LYS A 49 -4.81 -12.25 6.58
N THR A 50 -5.28 -11.02 6.37
CA THR A 50 -5.82 -10.58 5.09
C THR A 50 -5.15 -9.31 4.60
N PHE A 51 -4.91 -9.21 3.29
CA PHE A 51 -4.28 -8.06 2.66
C PHE A 51 -5.03 -7.58 1.43
N PHE A 52 -4.82 -6.31 1.10
CA PHE A 52 -5.13 -5.73 -0.20
C PHE A 52 -3.94 -4.90 -0.69
N GLU A 53 -3.38 -5.25 -1.84
CA GLU A 53 -2.29 -4.52 -2.49
C GLU A 53 -2.76 -3.99 -3.83
N PHE A 54 -2.55 -2.70 -4.11
CA PHE A 54 -2.82 -2.13 -5.41
C PHE A 54 -1.63 -1.31 -5.94
N GLY A 55 -1.46 -1.33 -7.29
CA GLY A 55 -0.19 -1.13 -7.94
C GLY A 55 0.64 -2.43 -7.96
N ALA A 56 -0.05 -3.59 -8.07
CA ALA A 56 0.57 -4.90 -7.82
C ALA A 56 1.48 -5.40 -8.95
N THR A 57 1.49 -4.75 -10.11
CA THR A 57 2.28 -5.12 -11.29
C THR A 57 2.22 -6.63 -11.61
N ASN A 58 3.35 -7.34 -11.64
CA ASN A 58 3.38 -8.78 -11.88
C ASN A 58 3.12 -9.64 -10.63
N GLY A 59 2.91 -9.02 -9.45
CA GLY A 59 2.61 -9.67 -8.18
C GLY A 59 3.77 -10.42 -7.52
N LEU A 60 4.99 -10.29 -8.03
CA LEU A 60 6.20 -10.93 -7.52
C LEU A 60 7.30 -9.91 -7.22
N ASP A 61 7.75 -9.20 -8.27
CA ASP A 61 8.83 -8.24 -8.15
C ASP A 61 8.32 -7.01 -7.41
N LEU A 62 9.03 -6.61 -6.34
CA LEU A 62 8.70 -5.50 -5.46
C LEU A 62 7.36 -5.62 -4.71
N SER A 63 6.67 -6.77 -4.78
CA SER A 63 5.38 -6.96 -4.12
C SER A 63 5.48 -6.85 -2.61
N ASN A 64 4.59 -6.07 -2.02
CA ASN A 64 4.46 -5.85 -0.59
C ASN A 64 3.67 -6.94 0.13
N THR A 65 3.16 -7.95 -0.60
CA THR A 65 2.32 -9.03 -0.05
C THR A 65 2.70 -10.43 -0.51
N PHE A 66 3.68 -10.58 -1.41
CA PHE A 66 4.09 -11.91 -1.91
C PHE A 66 4.53 -12.83 -0.78
N LEU A 67 5.41 -12.36 0.10
CA LEU A 67 5.89 -13.12 1.25
C LEU A 67 4.76 -13.49 2.22
N LEU A 68 3.82 -12.57 2.43
CA LEU A 68 2.65 -12.79 3.30
C LEU A 68 1.80 -13.97 2.84
N GLU A 69 1.52 -14.05 1.53
CA GLU A 69 0.74 -15.15 0.94
C GLU A 69 1.50 -16.46 0.99
N ASN A 70 2.78 -16.46 0.60
CA ASN A 70 3.51 -17.70 0.37
C ASN A 70 4.10 -18.32 1.64
N GLU A 71 4.58 -17.49 2.59
CA GLU A 71 5.28 -17.97 3.79
C GLU A 71 4.41 -17.83 5.06
N PHE A 72 3.56 -16.81 5.14
CA PHE A 72 2.81 -16.51 6.37
C PHE A 72 1.32 -16.88 6.29
N SER A 73 0.89 -17.53 5.20
CA SER A 73 -0.48 -18.02 5.01
C SER A 73 -1.54 -16.93 5.07
N TRP A 74 -1.23 -15.76 4.55
CA TRP A 74 -2.22 -14.70 4.35
C TRP A 74 -3.03 -14.92 3.08
N SER A 75 -4.21 -14.36 3.02
CA SER A 75 -5.07 -14.34 1.83
C SER A 75 -5.50 -12.91 1.49
N GLY A 76 -5.80 -12.64 0.24
CA GLY A 76 -6.21 -11.29 -0.12
C GLY A 76 -6.50 -11.07 -1.58
N ALA A 77 -6.47 -9.80 -1.95
CA ALA A 77 -6.69 -9.33 -3.30
C ALA A 77 -5.53 -8.43 -3.77
N LEU A 78 -5.38 -8.35 -5.09
CA LEU A 78 -4.39 -7.55 -5.79
C LEU A 78 -5.09 -6.77 -6.90
N ALA A 79 -4.82 -5.47 -7.00
CA ALA A 79 -5.36 -4.66 -8.10
C ALA A 79 -4.22 -4.16 -9.00
N GLU A 80 -4.42 -4.35 -10.31
CA GLU A 80 -3.52 -3.89 -11.35
C GLU A 80 -4.32 -3.56 -12.62
N PRO A 81 -4.42 -2.27 -13.01
CA PRO A 81 -5.20 -1.88 -14.17
C PRO A 81 -4.49 -2.10 -15.50
N ASP A 82 -3.16 -2.19 -15.52
CA ASP A 82 -2.40 -2.30 -16.77
C ASP A 82 -2.43 -3.73 -17.33
N PRO A 83 -3.04 -3.96 -18.51
CA PRO A 83 -3.16 -5.29 -19.10
C PRO A 83 -1.82 -5.99 -19.35
N GLN A 84 -0.72 -5.23 -19.44
CA GLN A 84 0.60 -5.84 -19.68
C GLN A 84 1.01 -6.79 -18.54
N TRP A 85 0.53 -6.56 -17.31
CA TRP A 85 0.87 -7.33 -16.13
C TRP A 85 -0.06 -8.49 -15.83
N LEU A 86 -1.34 -8.42 -16.23
CA LEU A 86 -2.40 -9.32 -15.74
C LEU A 86 -2.10 -10.81 -15.92
N ASN A 87 -1.45 -11.19 -17.02
CA ASN A 87 -1.11 -12.60 -17.25
C ASN A 87 -0.04 -13.11 -16.28
N GLN A 88 0.98 -12.29 -16.02
CA GLN A 88 2.04 -12.63 -15.06
C GLN A 88 1.49 -12.62 -13.63
N LEU A 89 0.71 -11.59 -13.29
CA LEU A 89 0.07 -11.45 -11.99
C LEU A 89 -0.78 -12.69 -11.64
N LYS A 90 -1.66 -13.13 -12.54
CA LYS A 90 -2.48 -14.33 -12.33
C LYS A 90 -1.64 -15.60 -12.18
N LYS A 91 -0.53 -15.70 -12.92
CA LYS A 91 0.39 -16.85 -12.82
C LYS A 91 1.16 -16.84 -11.49
N ASN A 92 1.64 -15.68 -11.07
CA ASN A 92 2.47 -15.56 -9.87
C ASN A 92 1.64 -15.62 -8.57
N ARG A 93 0.36 -15.19 -8.63
CA ARG A 93 -0.54 -15.09 -7.46
C ARG A 93 -1.85 -15.85 -7.67
N PRO A 94 -1.77 -17.18 -7.87
CA PRO A 94 -2.94 -18.00 -8.21
C PRO A 94 -3.96 -18.16 -7.07
N LYS A 95 -3.58 -17.82 -5.83
CA LYS A 95 -4.45 -17.91 -4.65
C LYS A 95 -5.15 -16.59 -4.34
N SER A 96 -4.65 -15.47 -4.85
CA SER A 96 -5.21 -14.15 -4.62
C SER A 96 -6.31 -13.81 -5.61
N LYS A 97 -7.27 -13.00 -5.18
CA LYS A 97 -8.25 -12.38 -6.07
C LYS A 97 -7.56 -11.28 -6.88
N ILE A 98 -7.78 -11.25 -8.20
CA ILE A 98 -7.17 -10.26 -9.10
C ILE A 98 -8.23 -9.31 -9.62
N ILE A 99 -8.03 -8.02 -9.36
CA ILE A 99 -8.89 -6.91 -9.77
C ILE A 99 -8.18 -6.17 -10.90
N SER A 100 -8.72 -6.25 -12.12
CA SER A 100 -8.16 -5.58 -13.31
C SER A 100 -8.70 -4.15 -13.52
N LYS A 101 -9.03 -3.48 -12.43
CA LYS A 101 -9.53 -2.10 -12.43
C LYS A 101 -8.56 -1.18 -11.70
N CYS A 102 -8.57 0.09 -12.06
CA CYS A 102 -7.81 1.11 -11.38
C CYS A 102 -8.49 1.47 -10.05
N ILE A 103 -7.77 1.39 -8.94
CA ILE A 103 -8.30 1.89 -7.67
C ILE A 103 -8.34 3.42 -7.73
N TRP A 104 -9.52 3.96 -7.48
CA TRP A 104 -9.78 5.40 -7.56
C TRP A 104 -10.80 5.83 -6.51
N LYS A 105 -11.05 7.15 -6.42
CA LYS A 105 -12.05 7.69 -5.48
C LYS A 105 -13.49 7.31 -5.80
N ASN A 106 -13.81 7.07 -7.09
CA ASN A 106 -15.13 6.68 -7.56
C ASN A 106 -15.05 5.38 -8.36
N SER A 107 -16.10 4.57 -8.29
CA SER A 107 -16.26 3.37 -9.11
C SER A 107 -16.92 3.68 -10.45
N TYR A 108 -16.70 2.79 -11.43
CA TYR A 108 -17.36 2.77 -12.73
C TYR A 108 -17.08 3.99 -13.63
N GLU A 109 -16.02 4.73 -13.36
CA GLU A 109 -15.50 5.75 -14.26
C GLU A 109 -14.51 5.13 -15.25
N LYS A 110 -14.34 5.79 -16.40
CA LYS A 110 -13.31 5.48 -17.37
C LYS A 110 -12.30 6.60 -17.37
N LEU A 111 -11.06 6.26 -17.09
CA LEU A 111 -9.95 7.22 -16.98
C LEU A 111 -8.81 6.85 -17.92
N ASN A 112 -8.09 7.87 -18.34
CA ASN A 112 -6.84 7.70 -19.04
C ASN A 112 -5.74 7.29 -18.08
N PHE A 113 -5.08 6.16 -18.39
CA PHE A 113 -3.97 5.61 -17.63
C PHE A 113 -2.71 5.61 -18.52
N PHE A 114 -1.63 6.12 -18.00
CA PHE A 114 -0.34 6.13 -18.67
C PHE A 114 0.40 4.84 -18.34
N SER A 115 0.35 3.88 -19.28
CA SER A 115 1.10 2.63 -19.23
C SER A 115 2.53 2.90 -19.70
N SER A 116 3.46 2.97 -18.75
CA SER A 116 4.89 3.17 -19.01
C SER A 116 5.54 1.86 -19.50
N GLU A 117 6.57 1.95 -20.36
CA GLU A 117 7.40 0.78 -20.69
C GLU A 117 8.15 0.24 -19.47
N VAL A 118 8.53 1.13 -18.53
CA VAL A 118 8.96 0.73 -17.19
C VAL A 118 7.71 0.62 -16.31
N GLY A 119 7.04 -0.52 -16.40
CA GLY A 119 5.67 -0.70 -15.96
C GLY A 119 5.39 -0.35 -14.50
N VAL A 120 6.38 -0.51 -13.61
CA VAL A 120 6.27 -0.10 -12.19
C VAL A 120 6.06 1.40 -12.00
N LEU A 121 6.30 2.22 -13.01
CA LEU A 121 6.07 3.66 -12.99
C LEU A 121 4.76 4.08 -13.69
N SER A 122 3.88 3.14 -14.02
CA SER A 122 2.59 3.43 -14.65
C SER A 122 1.65 4.11 -13.66
N THR A 123 0.85 5.08 -14.13
CA THR A 123 -0.05 5.86 -13.27
C THR A 123 -1.24 6.42 -14.07
N LEU A 124 -2.24 6.98 -13.38
CA LEU A 124 -3.27 7.78 -14.05
C LEU A 124 -2.62 8.96 -14.80
N GLU A 125 -3.07 9.26 -16.01
CA GLU A 125 -2.43 10.24 -16.89
C GLU A 125 -2.21 11.61 -16.23
N ASN A 126 -3.15 12.05 -15.40
CA ASN A 126 -3.06 13.32 -14.69
C ASN A 126 -1.94 13.36 -13.64
N TYR A 127 -1.41 12.20 -13.23
CA TYR A 127 -0.36 12.09 -12.21
C TYR A 127 1.02 11.79 -12.81
N LYS A 128 1.16 11.68 -14.11
CA LYS A 128 2.45 11.33 -14.76
C LYS A 128 3.63 12.26 -14.43
N PHE A 129 3.36 13.43 -13.85
CA PHE A 129 4.36 14.40 -13.37
C PHE A 129 4.27 14.68 -11.88
N SER A 130 3.53 13.90 -11.11
CA SER A 130 3.27 14.13 -9.67
C SER A 130 4.54 14.25 -8.83
N ASP A 131 5.56 13.45 -9.16
CA ASP A 131 6.84 13.34 -8.48
C ASP A 131 8.00 14.10 -9.21
N SER A 132 7.68 14.98 -10.16
CA SER A 132 8.69 15.68 -10.99
C SER A 132 9.68 16.53 -10.19
N GLU A 133 9.26 17.08 -9.06
CA GLU A 133 10.12 17.87 -8.16
C GLU A 133 10.93 16.99 -7.21
N SER A 134 10.30 15.93 -6.65
CA SER A 134 10.88 15.07 -5.62
C SER A 134 11.69 13.89 -6.17
N MET A 135 11.20 13.26 -7.22
CA MET A 135 11.79 12.09 -7.88
C MET A 135 11.94 12.32 -9.41
N PRO A 136 12.70 13.32 -9.84
CA PRO A 136 12.78 13.70 -11.26
C PRO A 136 13.31 12.59 -12.19
N ALA A 137 14.04 11.62 -11.65
CA ALA A 137 14.50 10.45 -12.41
C ALA A 137 13.33 9.52 -12.77
N ASN A 138 12.42 9.28 -11.83
CA ASN A 138 11.22 8.47 -12.04
C ASN A 138 10.34 9.12 -13.11
N THR A 139 10.04 10.41 -12.95
CA THR A 139 9.26 11.16 -13.95
C THR A 139 9.89 11.09 -15.35
N ARG A 140 11.22 11.34 -15.48
CA ARG A 140 11.90 11.25 -16.78
C ARG A 140 11.81 9.85 -17.39
N THR A 141 11.97 8.81 -16.58
CA THR A 141 11.89 7.42 -17.02
C THR A 141 10.46 7.07 -17.43
N ARG A 142 9.47 7.46 -16.62
CA ARG A 142 8.04 7.25 -16.89
C ARG A 142 7.63 7.82 -18.24
N VAL A 143 7.93 9.08 -18.50
CA VAL A 143 7.44 9.78 -19.70
C VAL A 143 8.28 9.54 -20.95
N LYS A 144 9.42 8.86 -20.84
CA LYS A 144 10.31 8.59 -21.97
C LYS A 144 9.64 7.72 -23.02
N SER A 145 8.88 6.72 -22.58
CA SER A 145 8.16 5.81 -23.45
C SER A 145 6.95 5.22 -22.70
N GLY A 146 5.85 5.11 -23.39
CA GLY A 146 4.60 4.61 -22.86
C GLY A 146 3.44 4.96 -23.79
N LYS A 147 2.27 4.51 -23.39
CA LYS A 147 1.02 4.76 -24.13
C LYS A 147 -0.11 5.10 -23.16
N ILE A 148 -1.09 5.83 -23.66
CA ILE A 148 -2.33 6.05 -22.92
C ILE A 148 -3.29 4.91 -23.25
N ILE A 149 -3.87 4.32 -22.22
CA ILE A 149 -4.95 3.33 -22.30
C ILE A 149 -6.13 3.80 -21.48
N GLU A 150 -7.34 3.37 -21.82
CA GLU A 150 -8.52 3.60 -21.00
C GLU A 150 -8.64 2.45 -19.97
N VAL A 151 -8.86 2.82 -18.70
CA VAL A 151 -9.08 1.86 -17.61
C VAL A 151 -10.41 2.16 -16.91
N GLU A 152 -11.11 1.11 -16.49
CA GLU A 152 -12.27 1.25 -15.61
C GLU A 152 -11.82 1.39 -14.16
N THR A 153 -12.53 2.19 -13.37
CA THR A 153 -12.21 2.43 -11.97
C THR A 153 -13.11 1.65 -11.02
N ILE A 154 -12.58 1.43 -9.81
CA ILE A 154 -13.32 0.93 -8.65
C ILE A 154 -12.81 1.62 -7.39
N SER A 155 -13.70 2.01 -6.49
CA SER A 155 -13.29 2.63 -5.23
C SER A 155 -12.78 1.60 -4.23
N LEU A 156 -11.90 2.03 -3.33
CA LEU A 156 -11.40 1.16 -2.25
C LEU A 156 -12.55 0.63 -1.38
N ASN A 157 -13.57 1.45 -1.11
CA ASN A 157 -14.76 1.02 -0.38
C ASN A 157 -15.50 -0.11 -1.10
N GLN A 158 -15.72 0.05 -2.41
CA GLN A 158 -16.39 -0.96 -3.24
C GLN A 158 -15.63 -2.28 -3.29
N VAL A 159 -14.30 -2.23 -3.39
CA VAL A 159 -13.46 -3.45 -3.34
C VAL A 159 -13.66 -4.18 -2.02
N ILE A 160 -13.70 -3.47 -0.89
CA ILE A 160 -13.90 -4.11 0.41
C ILE A 160 -15.28 -4.77 0.49
N GLU A 161 -16.31 -4.13 -0.05
CA GLU A 161 -17.65 -4.70 -0.12
C GLU A 161 -17.70 -5.97 -0.98
N GLU A 162 -17.12 -5.94 -2.19
CA GLU A 162 -17.23 -7.02 -3.18
C GLU A 162 -16.28 -8.19 -2.88
N GLU A 163 -15.06 -7.92 -2.42
CA GLU A 163 -13.99 -8.91 -2.37
C GLU A 163 -13.65 -9.39 -0.95
N PHE A 164 -14.09 -8.66 0.07
CA PHE A 164 -13.80 -8.96 1.47
C PHE A 164 -15.06 -9.14 2.34
N ASP A 165 -16.23 -9.38 1.72
CA ASP A 165 -17.50 -9.56 2.42
C ASP A 165 -17.79 -8.41 3.40
N ASP A 166 -17.53 -7.18 2.98
CA ASP A 166 -17.71 -5.95 3.79
C ASP A 166 -16.85 -5.91 5.08
N LYS A 167 -15.77 -6.69 5.12
CA LYS A 167 -14.82 -6.69 6.25
C LYS A 167 -13.51 -6.05 5.83
N SER A 168 -12.97 -5.15 6.65
CA SER A 168 -11.68 -4.54 6.38
C SER A 168 -10.58 -5.59 6.22
N PRO A 169 -9.77 -5.56 5.15
CA PRO A 169 -8.50 -6.27 5.16
C PRO A 169 -7.64 -5.75 6.31
N THR A 170 -6.81 -6.60 6.88
CA THR A 170 -5.92 -6.22 7.99
C THR A 170 -4.80 -5.30 7.53
N TYR A 171 -4.29 -5.54 6.35
CA TYR A 171 -3.21 -4.76 5.74
C TYR A 171 -3.63 -4.24 4.36
N ILE A 172 -3.39 -2.94 4.10
CA ILE A 172 -3.55 -2.32 2.79
C ILE A 172 -2.22 -1.70 2.37
N SER A 173 -1.74 -2.09 1.19
CA SER A 173 -0.58 -1.51 0.51
C SER A 173 -1.02 -0.65 -0.66
N ILE A 174 -0.60 0.61 -0.68
CA ILE A 174 -0.99 1.62 -1.66
C ILE A 174 0.25 2.16 -2.36
N ASP A 175 0.36 1.87 -3.66
CA ASP A 175 1.43 2.32 -4.54
C ASP A 175 0.84 2.58 -5.93
N THR A 176 0.43 3.83 -6.19
CA THR A 176 -0.29 4.23 -7.41
C THR A 176 0.41 5.35 -8.18
N GLU A 177 1.63 5.68 -7.75
CA GLU A 177 2.48 6.67 -8.40
C GLU A 177 1.83 8.06 -8.49
N GLY A 178 1.17 8.49 -7.37
CA GLY A 178 0.74 9.87 -7.17
C GLY A 178 -0.75 10.09 -6.83
N SER A 179 -1.60 9.07 -6.91
CA SER A 179 -3.05 9.20 -6.64
C SER A 179 -3.49 8.80 -5.22
N GLU A 180 -2.55 8.42 -4.35
CA GLU A 180 -2.75 7.85 -3.02
C GLU A 180 -3.65 8.74 -2.14
N PHE A 181 -3.38 10.05 -2.12
CA PHE A 181 -4.15 10.98 -1.31
C PHE A 181 -5.64 11.05 -1.72
N GLU A 182 -5.92 11.10 -3.03
CA GLU A 182 -7.30 11.18 -3.53
C GLU A 182 -8.09 9.90 -3.19
N ILE A 183 -7.45 8.74 -3.29
CA ILE A 183 -8.03 7.45 -2.94
C ILE A 183 -8.35 7.42 -1.44
N LEU A 184 -7.39 7.75 -0.60
CA LEU A 184 -7.54 7.75 0.86
C LEU A 184 -8.55 8.79 1.35
N ASN A 185 -8.60 9.96 0.73
CA ASN A 185 -9.53 11.01 1.09
C ASN A 185 -11.01 10.65 0.80
N SER A 186 -11.23 9.65 -0.05
CA SER A 186 -12.56 9.08 -0.35
C SER A 186 -12.87 7.81 0.43
N PHE A 187 -11.90 7.29 1.18
CA PHE A 187 -12.05 6.07 1.96
C PHE A 187 -12.91 6.29 3.21
N ASP A 188 -13.84 5.39 3.47
CA ASP A 188 -14.73 5.46 4.64
C ASP A 188 -14.06 4.90 5.89
N PHE A 189 -13.23 5.71 6.54
CA PHE A 189 -12.59 5.37 7.80
C PHE A 189 -13.57 5.19 8.98
N SER A 190 -14.83 5.60 8.82
CA SER A 190 -15.85 5.39 9.86
C SER A 190 -16.41 3.96 9.82
N LYS A 191 -16.41 3.35 8.64
CA LYS A 191 -16.91 1.98 8.39
C LYS A 191 -15.78 0.95 8.44
N TYR A 192 -14.66 1.25 7.80
CA TYR A 192 -13.55 0.30 7.60
C TYR A 192 -12.33 0.67 8.42
N HIS A 193 -11.74 -0.33 9.07
CA HIS A 193 -10.64 -0.12 10.01
C HIS A 193 -9.47 -1.11 9.76
N PRO A 194 -8.74 -1.02 8.64
CA PRO A 194 -7.52 -1.79 8.47
C PRO A 194 -6.56 -1.56 9.64
N ALA A 195 -5.82 -2.59 10.05
CA ALA A 195 -4.86 -2.43 11.14
C ALA A 195 -3.62 -1.66 10.69
N ILE A 196 -3.22 -1.86 9.42
CA ILE A 196 -1.97 -1.35 8.86
C ILE A 196 -2.21 -0.78 7.45
N PHE A 197 -1.54 0.34 7.17
CA PHE A 197 -1.32 0.85 5.82
C PHE A 197 0.18 1.04 5.56
N THR A 198 0.63 0.71 4.35
CA THR A 198 1.85 1.25 3.75
C THR A 198 1.45 2.05 2.51
N ILE A 199 1.93 3.29 2.41
CA ILE A 199 1.46 4.25 1.42
C ILE A 199 2.67 4.93 0.80
N GLU A 200 2.86 4.76 -0.50
CA GLU A 200 3.90 5.47 -1.21
C GLU A 200 3.58 6.98 -1.27
N HIS A 201 4.57 7.82 -1.07
CA HIS A 201 4.43 9.28 -1.17
C HIS A 201 5.53 9.95 -2.00
N ASN A 202 6.56 9.21 -2.39
CA ASN A 202 7.67 9.66 -3.24
C ASN A 202 8.23 11.05 -2.86
N PHE A 203 8.26 11.35 -1.54
CA PHE A 203 8.66 12.66 -0.98
C PHE A 203 7.91 13.87 -1.56
N THR A 204 6.73 13.66 -2.12
CA THR A 204 5.90 14.73 -2.66
C THR A 204 5.28 15.59 -1.54
N LYS A 205 4.76 16.76 -1.90
CA LYS A 205 4.02 17.65 -0.97
C LYS A 205 2.73 17.00 -0.43
N LEU A 206 2.31 15.88 -0.99
CA LEU A 206 1.14 15.11 -0.51
C LEU A 206 1.44 14.35 0.77
N GLN A 207 2.72 14.08 1.08
CA GLN A 207 3.12 13.38 2.30
C GLN A 207 2.48 13.99 3.56
N ASP A 208 2.57 15.31 3.74
CA ASP A 208 2.02 15.97 4.92
C ASP A 208 0.49 15.87 4.97
N LYS A 209 -0.18 15.88 3.80
CA LYS A 209 -1.63 15.70 3.72
C LYS A 209 -2.04 14.29 4.07
N ILE A 210 -1.30 13.28 3.59
CA ILE A 210 -1.51 11.87 3.93
C ILE A 210 -1.30 11.67 5.43
N ASP A 211 -0.18 12.17 5.98
CA ASP A 211 0.11 12.08 7.42
C ASP A 211 -1.01 12.67 8.27
N LYS A 212 -1.51 13.86 7.87
CA LYS A 212 -2.61 14.51 8.58
C LYS A 212 -3.91 13.71 8.48
N LEU A 213 -4.28 13.25 7.28
CA LEU A 213 -5.48 12.44 7.06
C LEU A 213 -5.45 11.17 7.91
N MET A 214 -4.33 10.47 7.91
CA MET A 214 -4.16 9.24 8.68
C MET A 214 -4.25 9.50 10.20
N LEU A 215 -3.62 10.58 10.69
CA LEU A 215 -3.70 10.97 12.10
C LEU A 215 -5.13 11.34 12.51
N ASP A 216 -5.84 12.11 11.69
CA ASP A 216 -7.23 12.51 11.94
C ASP A 216 -8.18 11.28 12.01
N ASN A 217 -7.76 10.14 11.40
CA ASN A 217 -8.50 8.87 11.42
C ASN A 217 -7.89 7.81 12.38
N ASN A 218 -7.15 8.25 13.41
CA ASN A 218 -6.59 7.39 14.46
C ASN A 218 -5.51 6.41 13.99
N TYR A 219 -4.72 6.79 12.98
CA TYR A 219 -3.52 6.08 12.58
C TYR A 219 -2.27 6.89 12.94
N ILE A 220 -1.25 6.22 13.44
CA ILE A 220 0.05 6.83 13.70
C ILE A 220 1.09 6.34 12.70
N ARG A 221 1.88 7.28 12.18
CA ARG A 221 3.04 6.93 11.36
C ARG A 221 4.17 6.43 12.23
N VAL A 222 4.75 5.30 11.85
CA VAL A 222 5.91 4.68 12.53
C VAL A 222 7.13 4.65 11.61
N PHE A 223 8.31 4.50 12.20
CA PHE A 223 9.60 4.25 11.53
C PHE A 223 9.98 5.24 10.41
N ARG A 224 9.56 6.50 10.48
CA ARG A 224 9.82 7.54 9.45
C ARG A 224 11.24 7.56 8.87
N LYS A 225 12.26 7.22 9.66
CA LYS A 225 13.67 7.21 9.21
C LYS A 225 14.04 5.96 8.40
N LEU A 226 13.22 4.90 8.47
CA LEU A 226 13.45 3.65 7.73
C LEU A 226 12.63 3.58 6.46
N THR A 227 11.46 4.22 6.45
CA THR A 227 10.44 4.00 5.42
C THR A 227 10.66 4.81 4.16
N SER A 228 11.70 5.65 4.09
CA SER A 228 12.13 6.39 2.91
C SER A 228 10.97 7.09 2.18
N PHE A 229 10.64 6.64 0.97
CA PHE A 229 9.56 7.17 0.13
C PHE A 229 8.16 6.68 0.51
N ASP A 230 8.05 5.86 1.57
CA ASP A 230 6.79 5.31 2.10
C ASP A 230 6.37 5.96 3.43
N GLY A 231 5.08 5.96 3.69
CA GLY A 231 4.50 6.15 5.02
C GLY A 231 3.94 4.83 5.55
N TRP A 232 4.38 4.40 6.73
CA TRP A 232 3.84 3.22 7.40
C TRP A 232 2.98 3.64 8.58
N TYR A 233 1.73 3.19 8.60
CA TYR A 233 0.73 3.62 9.57
C TYR A 233 0.11 2.41 10.27
N ILE A 234 -0.05 2.54 11.59
CA ILE A 234 -0.73 1.56 12.42
C ILE A 234 -1.93 2.25 13.06
N SER A 235 -3.09 1.62 13.06
CA SER A 235 -4.24 2.12 13.80
C SER A 235 -3.98 2.07 15.31
N LEU A 236 -4.45 3.08 16.07
CA LEU A 236 -4.32 3.09 17.53
C LEU A 236 -4.93 1.81 18.15
N LYS A 237 -6.06 1.34 17.60
CA LYS A 237 -6.70 0.09 18.03
C LYS A 237 -5.82 -1.15 17.81
N ALA A 238 -4.99 -1.16 16.75
CA ALA A 238 -4.05 -2.26 16.52
C ALA A 238 -2.85 -2.17 17.46
N LEU A 239 -2.38 -0.97 17.76
CA LEU A 239 -1.30 -0.74 18.73
C LEU A 239 -1.66 -1.25 20.13
N ASP A 240 -2.89 -0.99 20.58
CA ASP A 240 -3.38 -1.47 21.88
C ASP A 240 -3.38 -3.02 21.99
N LYS A 241 -3.41 -3.73 20.87
CA LYS A 241 -3.34 -5.19 20.82
C LYS A 241 -1.91 -5.76 20.80
N LEU A 242 -0.90 -4.90 20.65
CA LEU A 242 0.52 -5.30 20.65
C LEU A 242 1.14 -5.29 22.06
N GLY A 243 0.52 -4.60 23.00
CA GLY A 243 0.94 -4.54 24.41
C GLY A 243 0.38 -5.66 25.21
#